data_e11c74d556bf3995a9608b3ff694b5bc
#
_entry.id   e11c74d556bf3995a9608b3ff694b5bc
#
_cell.length_a   1.000
_cell.length_b   1.000
_cell.length_c   1.000
_cell.angle_alpha   90.00
_cell.angle_beta   90.00
_cell.angle_gamma   90.00
#
_symmetry.space_group_name_H-M   'P 1'
#
loop_
_entity.id
_entity.type
_entity.pdbx_description
1 polymer ?
#
loop_
_entity_poly.entity_id
_entity_poly.type
_entity_poly.pdbx_seq_one_letter_code
_entity_poly.pdbx_strand_id
1 'polypeptide(L)'
;MKRRLLNRWLALAPLLAGPCAVAQPKGPCRVAWVSMDKADPNSPVIAAFRAGMAELGYTEGRNLTIDAWWADGSVPRLEQMRDDILRSKPDVIVTQGGVALRPMLHASVGVPVVFSMSADPVDAKVAASYAQPGGNVTGVTLFAAEMAGKRLAFLREALPAAKRVAVVANPLHPGAQRELKTARDAAATLGLDLSYFPTPTAAELDAALADIVKARVEAVLVFSDGFALANADRLAAFSLQHRIAVVAGWTPFAQRGALLAYGPQFADVYRRLATYVDRIHRGARPGDLPIEQPIKIELVLNLKTARALGLTMPQALLLRADEVIQ
;
A
#
# COMPACT_ATOMS: atom_id res chain seq x y z
N MET A 1 -62.41 35.96 50.83
CA MET A 1 -61.15 36.04 50.08
C MET A 1 -60.31 34.80 50.37
N LYS A 2 -60.28 33.80 49.46
CA LYS A 2 -59.52 32.54 49.64
C LYS A 2 -58.46 32.43 48.55
N ARG A 3 -57.21 32.52 48.93
CA ARG A 3 -56.03 32.28 48.03
C ARG A 3 -55.82 30.77 47.89
N ARG A 4 -55.87 30.26 46.66
CA ARG A 4 -55.49 28.88 46.33
C ARG A 4 -54.03 28.88 45.91
N LEU A 5 -53.22 28.18 46.70
CA LEU A 5 -51.81 27.83 46.33
C LEU A 5 -51.80 26.65 45.38
N LEU A 6 -51.22 26.85 44.16
CA LEU A 6 -50.99 25.79 43.20
C LEU A 6 -49.58 25.24 43.45
N ASN A 7 -49.50 24.03 43.99
CA ASN A 7 -48.21 23.27 44.06
C ASN A 7 -47.89 22.70 42.69
N ARG A 8 -46.82 23.20 42.02
CA ARG A 8 -46.22 22.60 40.84
C ARG A 8 -45.21 21.55 41.30
N TRP A 9 -45.51 20.28 41.09
CA TRP A 9 -44.56 19.18 41.21
C TRP A 9 -43.73 19.13 39.93
N LEU A 10 -42.43 19.50 39.99
CA LEU A 10 -41.44 19.23 38.98
C LEU A 10 -40.96 17.78 39.19
N ALA A 11 -41.39 16.89 38.32
CA ALA A 11 -40.84 15.53 38.23
C ALA A 11 -39.47 15.60 37.55
N LEU A 12 -38.38 15.43 38.30
CA LEU A 12 -37.04 15.16 37.79
C LEU A 12 -37.07 13.71 37.26
N ALA A 13 -37.03 13.53 35.92
CA ALA A 13 -36.75 12.25 35.31
C ALA A 13 -35.23 11.98 35.39
N PRO A 14 -34.79 10.85 35.96
CA PRO A 14 -33.38 10.51 35.93
C PRO A 14 -33.00 10.13 34.47
N LEU A 15 -32.07 10.87 33.85
CA LEU A 15 -31.38 10.47 32.66
C LEU A 15 -30.56 9.19 32.98
N LEU A 16 -31.08 8.04 32.62
CA LEU A 16 -30.32 6.79 32.58
C LEU A 16 -29.32 6.89 31.45
N ALA A 17 -28.12 7.40 31.75
CA ALA A 17 -26.95 7.19 30.91
C ALA A 17 -26.64 5.68 30.94
N GLY A 18 -27.15 4.95 29.95
CA GLY A 18 -26.78 3.56 29.77
C GLY A 18 -25.26 3.47 29.60
N PRO A 19 -24.60 2.46 30.21
CA PRO A 19 -23.18 2.23 29.96
C PRO A 19 -22.98 2.00 28.48
N CYS A 20 -22.11 2.77 27.81
CA CYS A 20 -21.56 2.43 26.52
C CYS A 20 -20.94 1.03 26.67
N ALA A 21 -21.61 0.02 26.18
CA ALA A 21 -21.09 -1.34 26.15
C ALA A 21 -19.86 -1.30 25.22
N VAL A 22 -18.68 -1.18 25.80
CA VAL A 22 -17.44 -1.48 25.12
C VAL A 22 -17.49 -2.97 24.82
N ALA A 23 -17.73 -3.32 23.56
CA ALA A 23 -17.77 -4.72 23.14
C ALA A 23 -16.45 -5.38 23.56
N GLN A 24 -16.54 -6.39 24.42
CA GLN A 24 -15.36 -7.16 24.82
C GLN A 24 -14.87 -7.98 23.62
N PRO A 25 -13.54 -8.12 23.42
CA PRO A 25 -12.98 -8.92 22.34
C PRO A 25 -13.53 -10.35 22.37
N LYS A 26 -13.93 -10.85 21.21
CA LYS A 26 -14.46 -12.20 21.03
C LYS A 26 -13.31 -13.23 21.05
N GLY A 27 -12.72 -13.56 22.21
CA GLY A 27 -11.69 -14.57 22.27
C GLY A 27 -10.38 -14.22 21.51
N PRO A 28 -9.53 -15.21 21.17
CA PRO A 28 -8.34 -14.99 20.34
C PRO A 28 -8.69 -14.54 18.92
N CYS A 29 -7.98 -13.52 18.41
CA CYS A 29 -8.14 -13.00 17.06
C CYS A 29 -7.34 -13.85 16.07
N ARG A 30 -7.96 -14.34 15.00
CA ARG A 30 -7.29 -15.06 13.93
C ARG A 30 -7.27 -14.22 12.63
N VAL A 31 -6.07 -13.92 12.16
CA VAL A 31 -5.83 -13.12 10.97
C VAL A 31 -5.23 -13.99 9.87
N ALA A 32 -5.83 -14.00 8.68
CA ALA A 32 -5.18 -14.51 7.49
C ALA A 32 -4.46 -13.36 6.77
N TRP A 33 -3.14 -13.38 6.76
CA TRP A 33 -2.31 -12.46 5.99
C TRP A 33 -2.07 -13.02 4.60
N VAL A 34 -2.46 -12.28 3.55
CA VAL A 34 -2.38 -12.75 2.16
C VAL A 34 -1.50 -11.82 1.34
N SER A 35 -0.45 -12.35 0.73
CA SER A 35 0.51 -11.59 -0.07
C SER A 35 0.87 -12.30 -1.38
N MET A 36 1.17 -11.50 -2.40
CA MET A 36 1.79 -11.97 -3.66
C MET A 36 3.29 -12.24 -3.52
N ASP A 37 3.94 -11.78 -2.45
CA ASP A 37 5.38 -11.91 -2.27
C ASP A 37 5.81 -13.35 -2.06
N LYS A 38 7.13 -13.57 -2.09
CA LYS A 38 7.75 -14.79 -1.60
C LYS A 38 7.59 -14.89 -0.08
N ALA A 39 7.54 -16.11 0.42
CA ALA A 39 7.46 -16.36 1.84
C ALA A 39 8.66 -15.71 2.58
N ASP A 40 8.38 -14.70 3.38
CA ASP A 40 9.33 -14.03 4.24
C ASP A 40 8.68 -13.68 5.58
N PRO A 41 8.84 -14.56 6.59
CA PRO A 41 8.31 -14.32 7.93
C PRO A 41 8.87 -13.06 8.60
N ASN A 42 10.02 -12.56 8.14
CA ASN A 42 10.70 -11.37 8.64
C ASN A 42 10.46 -10.13 7.75
N SER A 43 9.57 -10.24 6.78
CA SER A 43 9.21 -9.11 5.93
C SER A 43 8.87 -7.86 6.77
N PRO A 44 9.47 -6.70 6.47
CA PRO A 44 9.23 -5.47 7.23
C PRO A 44 7.75 -5.07 7.32
N VAL A 45 6.95 -5.43 6.30
CA VAL A 45 5.53 -5.07 6.25
C VAL A 45 4.70 -5.90 7.24
N ILE A 46 4.90 -7.22 7.30
CA ILE A 46 4.19 -8.07 8.29
C ILE A 46 4.73 -7.80 9.70
N ALA A 47 6.02 -7.47 9.85
CA ALA A 47 6.62 -7.05 11.12
C ALA A 47 5.98 -5.75 11.64
N ALA A 48 5.74 -4.76 10.77
CA ALA A 48 5.05 -3.52 11.14
C ALA A 48 3.59 -3.77 11.52
N PHE A 49 2.90 -4.67 10.82
CA PHE A 49 1.55 -5.09 11.21
C PHE A 49 1.53 -5.77 12.58
N ARG A 50 2.45 -6.72 12.84
CA ARG A 50 2.62 -7.37 14.15
C ARG A 50 2.87 -6.35 15.27
N ALA A 51 3.75 -5.37 15.00
CA ALA A 51 4.02 -4.29 15.95
C ALA A 51 2.74 -3.48 16.25
N GLY A 52 1.95 -3.12 15.23
CA GLY A 52 0.67 -2.45 15.43
C GLY A 52 -0.33 -3.29 16.22
N MET A 53 -0.41 -4.60 15.99
CA MET A 53 -1.24 -5.49 16.81
C MET A 53 -0.74 -5.56 18.26
N ALA A 54 0.57 -5.59 18.48
CA ALA A 54 1.16 -5.61 19.82
C ALA A 54 0.86 -4.31 20.60
N GLU A 55 0.94 -3.16 19.95
CA GLU A 55 0.57 -1.84 20.54
C GLU A 55 -0.90 -1.81 21.00
N LEU A 56 -1.77 -2.60 20.36
CA LEU A 56 -3.19 -2.75 20.70
C LEU A 56 -3.46 -3.87 21.73
N GLY A 57 -2.41 -4.48 22.28
CA GLY A 57 -2.50 -5.51 23.33
C GLY A 57 -2.67 -6.95 22.82
N TYR A 58 -2.49 -7.17 21.52
CA TYR A 58 -2.48 -8.51 20.95
C TYR A 58 -1.08 -9.13 21.02
N THR A 59 -1.01 -10.40 21.39
CA THR A 59 0.25 -11.16 21.46
C THR A 59 0.09 -12.46 20.67
N GLU A 60 0.92 -12.64 19.65
CA GLU A 60 0.92 -13.85 18.83
C GLU A 60 1.19 -15.10 19.72
N GLY A 61 0.43 -16.16 19.52
CA GLY A 61 0.45 -17.38 20.34
C GLY A 61 -0.37 -17.31 21.63
N ARG A 62 -0.86 -16.13 22.07
CA ARG A 62 -1.73 -15.99 23.24
C ARG A 62 -3.17 -15.60 22.88
N ASN A 63 -3.34 -14.45 22.25
CA ASN A 63 -4.66 -13.93 21.85
C ASN A 63 -4.68 -13.45 20.40
N LEU A 64 -3.64 -13.76 19.62
CA LEU A 64 -3.52 -13.50 18.21
C LEU A 64 -2.90 -14.71 17.50
N THR A 65 -3.46 -15.07 16.35
CA THR A 65 -2.86 -15.99 15.38
C THR A 65 -2.79 -15.28 14.04
N ILE A 66 -1.61 -15.28 13.41
CA ILE A 66 -1.42 -14.74 12.07
C ILE A 66 -1.00 -15.88 11.15
N ASP A 67 -1.93 -16.36 10.34
CA ASP A 67 -1.67 -17.36 9.31
C ASP A 67 -1.24 -16.63 8.03
N ALA A 68 0.04 -16.73 7.65
CA ALA A 68 0.60 -16.04 6.50
C ALA A 68 0.55 -16.92 5.24
N TRP A 69 -0.06 -16.41 4.19
CA TRP A 69 -0.28 -17.05 2.89
C TRP A 69 0.47 -16.30 1.81
N TRP A 70 1.45 -16.95 1.18
CA TRP A 70 2.37 -16.37 0.23
C TRP A 70 2.20 -17.00 -1.14
N ALA A 71 1.84 -16.18 -2.14
CA ALA A 71 1.57 -16.67 -3.49
C ALA A 71 2.82 -16.77 -4.39
N ASP A 72 3.97 -16.27 -3.96
CA ASP A 72 5.24 -16.31 -4.70
C ASP A 72 5.12 -15.79 -6.14
N GLY A 73 4.46 -14.64 -6.31
CA GLY A 73 4.21 -14.02 -7.60
C GLY A 73 3.17 -14.70 -8.48
N SER A 74 2.58 -15.82 -8.05
CA SER A 74 1.67 -16.64 -8.84
C SER A 74 0.20 -16.35 -8.54
N VAL A 75 -0.51 -15.72 -9.49
CA VAL A 75 -1.97 -15.50 -9.40
C VAL A 75 -2.73 -16.83 -9.31
N PRO A 76 -2.42 -17.88 -10.12
CA PRO A 76 -3.09 -19.17 -9.97
C PRO A 76 -2.91 -19.79 -8.59
N ARG A 77 -1.72 -19.67 -7.97
CA ARG A 77 -1.49 -20.15 -6.61
C ARG A 77 -2.33 -19.38 -5.60
N LEU A 78 -2.48 -18.07 -5.76
CA LEU A 78 -3.32 -17.24 -4.91
C LEU A 78 -4.79 -17.69 -4.95
N GLU A 79 -5.31 -18.01 -6.15
CA GLU A 79 -6.67 -18.52 -6.31
C GLU A 79 -6.86 -19.91 -5.68
N GLN A 80 -5.86 -20.79 -5.80
CA GLN A 80 -5.88 -22.11 -5.15
C GLN A 80 -5.88 -21.99 -3.62
N MET A 81 -5.12 -21.07 -3.06
CA MET A 81 -5.04 -20.85 -1.61
C MET A 81 -6.33 -20.27 -1.02
N ARG A 82 -7.16 -19.62 -1.82
CA ARG A 82 -8.39 -18.95 -1.36
C ARG A 82 -9.28 -19.84 -0.50
N ASP A 83 -9.57 -21.05 -0.97
CA ASP A 83 -10.48 -21.96 -0.28
C ASP A 83 -9.88 -22.51 1.03
N ASP A 84 -8.55 -22.67 1.06
CA ASP A 84 -7.81 -23.05 2.27
C ASP A 84 -7.81 -21.91 3.30
N ILE A 85 -7.64 -20.67 2.87
CA ILE A 85 -7.76 -19.48 3.71
C ILE A 85 -9.14 -19.43 4.36
N LEU A 86 -10.21 -19.62 3.60
CA LEU A 86 -11.57 -19.60 4.14
C LEU A 86 -11.84 -20.80 5.07
N ARG A 87 -11.32 -21.97 4.75
CA ARG A 87 -11.40 -23.16 5.63
C ARG A 87 -10.67 -22.98 6.96
N SER A 88 -9.63 -22.14 7.01
CA SER A 88 -8.94 -21.80 8.27
C SER A 88 -9.79 -20.95 9.21
N LYS A 89 -10.96 -20.44 8.75
CA LYS A 89 -11.92 -19.62 9.49
C LYS A 89 -11.27 -18.41 10.17
N PRO A 90 -10.63 -17.50 9.41
CA PRO A 90 -10.08 -16.29 9.98
C PRO A 90 -11.21 -15.35 10.41
N ASP A 91 -10.97 -14.56 11.47
CA ASP A 91 -11.86 -13.47 11.85
C ASP A 91 -11.74 -12.28 10.88
N VAL A 92 -10.53 -12.07 10.35
CA VAL A 92 -10.22 -11.00 9.38
C VAL A 92 -9.17 -11.50 8.38
N ILE A 93 -9.37 -11.18 7.10
CA ILE A 93 -8.35 -11.34 6.05
C ILE A 93 -7.65 -10.00 5.86
N VAL A 94 -6.33 -9.98 5.93
CA VAL A 94 -5.50 -8.80 5.60
C VAL A 94 -4.78 -9.06 4.29
N THR A 95 -4.99 -8.20 3.28
CA THR A 95 -4.35 -8.36 1.96
C THR A 95 -3.30 -7.30 1.71
N GLN A 96 -2.12 -7.75 1.28
CA GLN A 96 -1.02 -6.91 0.83
C GLN A 96 -1.12 -6.71 -0.69
N GLY A 97 -1.61 -5.53 -1.09
CA GLY A 97 -1.74 -5.15 -2.50
C GLY A 97 -3.05 -5.56 -3.17
N GLY A 98 -3.41 -4.82 -4.23
CA GLY A 98 -4.68 -5.00 -4.94
C GLY A 98 -4.81 -6.33 -5.69
N VAL A 99 -3.70 -6.96 -6.10
CA VAL A 99 -3.72 -8.28 -6.76
C VAL A 99 -4.12 -9.35 -5.76
N ALA A 100 -3.58 -9.32 -4.53
CA ALA A 100 -3.95 -10.25 -3.46
C ALA A 100 -5.40 -10.09 -2.99
N LEU A 101 -5.94 -8.87 -3.11
CA LEU A 101 -7.31 -8.54 -2.71
C LEU A 101 -8.36 -9.19 -3.63
N ARG A 102 -8.15 -9.20 -4.95
CA ARG A 102 -9.18 -9.59 -5.92
C ARG A 102 -9.85 -10.94 -5.67
N PRO A 103 -9.13 -12.05 -5.48
CA PRO A 103 -9.76 -13.34 -5.19
C PRO A 103 -10.54 -13.35 -3.87
N MET A 104 -10.11 -12.55 -2.89
CA MET A 104 -10.73 -12.48 -1.57
C MET A 104 -12.08 -11.74 -1.61
N LEU A 105 -12.27 -10.76 -2.49
CA LEU A 105 -13.53 -10.02 -2.62
C LEU A 105 -14.71 -10.91 -3.00
N HIS A 106 -14.51 -11.87 -3.90
CA HIS A 106 -15.58 -12.74 -4.40
C HIS A 106 -15.85 -13.95 -3.51
N ALA A 107 -14.88 -14.36 -2.73
CA ALA A 107 -14.94 -15.59 -1.95
C ALA A 107 -15.28 -15.37 -0.47
N SER A 108 -14.95 -14.19 0.06
CA SER A 108 -15.09 -13.89 1.48
C SER A 108 -16.51 -13.47 1.87
N VAL A 109 -17.54 -14.13 1.34
CA VAL A 109 -18.91 -13.86 1.78
C VAL A 109 -19.00 -14.02 3.29
N GLY A 110 -19.05 -12.88 4.00
CA GLY A 110 -19.15 -12.84 5.46
C GLY A 110 -17.83 -12.70 6.23
N VAL A 111 -16.63 -12.90 5.64
CA VAL A 111 -15.35 -12.66 6.31
C VAL A 111 -14.85 -11.24 6.00
N PRO A 112 -14.59 -10.40 7.01
CA PRO A 112 -14.02 -9.06 6.83
C PRO A 112 -12.69 -9.07 6.09
N VAL A 113 -12.50 -8.11 5.16
CA VAL A 113 -11.24 -7.92 4.44
C VAL A 113 -10.69 -6.53 4.70
N VAL A 114 -9.45 -6.46 5.21
CA VAL A 114 -8.69 -5.24 5.40
C VAL A 114 -7.55 -5.22 4.40
N PHE A 115 -7.48 -4.18 3.57
CA PHE A 115 -6.51 -4.13 2.48
C PHE A 115 -5.52 -2.96 2.60
N SER A 116 -4.32 -3.15 2.02
CA SER A 116 -3.52 -2.07 1.49
C SER A 116 -3.49 -2.20 -0.03
N MET A 117 -3.75 -1.12 -0.78
CA MET A 117 -3.66 -1.15 -2.24
C MET A 117 -3.19 0.17 -2.83
N SER A 118 -2.44 0.11 -3.91
CA SER A 118 -1.93 1.31 -4.59
C SER A 118 -2.94 1.92 -5.57
N ALA A 119 -3.93 1.15 -6.03
CA ALA A 119 -5.01 1.67 -6.86
C ALA A 119 -6.05 2.44 -6.02
N ASP A 120 -6.81 3.31 -6.68
CA ASP A 120 -8.00 3.91 -6.10
C ASP A 120 -9.08 2.82 -5.89
N PRO A 121 -9.57 2.61 -4.66
CA PRO A 121 -10.51 1.55 -4.35
C PRO A 121 -11.91 1.76 -4.95
N VAL A 122 -12.28 3.01 -5.23
CA VAL A 122 -13.57 3.34 -5.87
C VAL A 122 -13.50 3.08 -7.38
N ASP A 123 -12.44 3.56 -8.03
CA ASP A 123 -12.19 3.29 -9.46
C ASP A 123 -12.04 1.78 -9.73
N ALA A 124 -11.38 1.07 -8.81
CA ALA A 124 -11.22 -0.39 -8.87
C ALA A 124 -12.51 -1.18 -8.54
N LYS A 125 -13.60 -0.49 -8.20
CA LYS A 125 -14.89 -1.08 -7.78
C LYS A 125 -14.78 -2.02 -6.58
N VAL A 126 -13.84 -1.74 -5.70
CA VAL A 126 -13.64 -2.44 -4.42
C VAL A 126 -14.55 -1.86 -3.35
N ALA A 127 -14.77 -0.55 -3.39
CA ALA A 127 -15.57 0.19 -2.43
C ALA A 127 -16.53 1.17 -3.11
N ALA A 128 -17.66 1.46 -2.47
CA ALA A 128 -18.63 2.44 -2.95
C ALA A 128 -18.10 3.88 -2.80
N SER A 129 -17.41 4.16 -1.68
CA SER A 129 -16.75 5.45 -1.41
C SER A 129 -15.65 5.28 -0.37
N TYR A 130 -14.82 6.31 -0.19
CA TYR A 130 -13.82 6.33 0.88
C TYR A 130 -14.45 6.41 2.27
N ALA A 131 -15.51 7.22 2.43
CA ALA A 131 -16.16 7.43 3.73
C ALA A 131 -17.00 6.23 4.17
N GLN A 132 -17.65 5.56 3.23
CA GLN A 132 -18.48 4.38 3.44
C GLN A 132 -18.17 3.36 2.35
N PRO A 133 -17.17 2.49 2.56
CA PRO A 133 -16.77 1.46 1.60
C PRO A 133 -17.91 0.54 1.21
N GLY A 134 -18.79 0.21 2.15
CA GLY A 134 -19.84 -0.78 1.97
C GLY A 134 -19.32 -2.21 1.98
N GLY A 135 -20.24 -3.18 1.98
CA GLY A 135 -19.86 -4.59 1.99
C GLY A 135 -19.04 -5.01 3.21
N ASN A 136 -18.07 -5.87 2.97
CA ASN A 136 -17.20 -6.44 4.01
C ASN A 136 -15.71 -6.01 3.87
N VAL A 137 -15.44 -4.88 3.24
CA VAL A 137 -14.09 -4.40 2.94
C VAL A 137 -13.81 -3.04 3.55
N THR A 138 -12.57 -2.81 3.96
CA THR A 138 -12.00 -1.51 4.33
C THR A 138 -10.47 -1.56 4.24
N GLY A 139 -9.77 -0.46 4.49
CA GLY A 139 -8.33 -0.48 4.49
C GLY A 139 -7.67 0.86 4.23
N VAL A 140 -6.48 0.81 3.63
CA VAL A 140 -5.65 1.97 3.30
C VAL A 140 -5.28 1.96 1.83
N THR A 141 -5.48 3.07 1.12
CA THR A 141 -4.92 3.27 -0.23
C THR A 141 -3.52 3.86 -0.16
N LEU A 142 -2.65 3.54 -1.12
CA LEU A 142 -1.26 4.03 -1.17
C LEU A 142 -1.06 5.20 -2.13
N PHE A 143 -2.12 5.74 -2.72
CA PHE A 143 -2.06 6.94 -3.58
C PHE A 143 -1.03 6.89 -4.72
N ALA A 144 -0.84 5.74 -5.36
CA ALA A 144 0.23 5.57 -6.34
C ALA A 144 0.10 6.53 -7.54
N ALA A 145 -1.11 6.67 -8.07
CA ALA A 145 -1.36 7.51 -9.25
C ALA A 145 -1.10 9.00 -8.95
N GLU A 146 -1.56 9.49 -7.81
CA GLU A 146 -1.42 10.89 -7.40
C GLU A 146 0.05 11.28 -7.19
N MET A 147 0.91 10.31 -6.85
CA MET A 147 2.34 10.53 -6.63
C MET A 147 3.22 10.39 -7.87
N ALA A 148 2.70 9.83 -8.96
CA ALA A 148 3.47 9.60 -10.18
C ALA A 148 4.10 10.89 -10.74
N GLY A 149 3.33 11.99 -10.76
CA GLY A 149 3.84 13.29 -11.19
C GLY A 149 4.96 13.84 -10.31
N LYS A 150 4.86 13.63 -8.98
CA LYS A 150 5.88 14.06 -8.03
C LYS A 150 7.17 13.26 -8.18
N ARG A 151 7.06 11.95 -8.43
CA ARG A 151 8.23 11.10 -8.74
C ARG A 151 8.96 11.58 -9.99
N LEU A 152 8.23 11.95 -11.04
CA LEU A 152 8.82 12.53 -12.25
C LEU A 152 9.46 13.90 -11.99
N ALA A 153 8.86 14.74 -11.15
CA ALA A 153 9.46 16.01 -10.76
C ALA A 153 10.78 15.80 -10.01
N PHE A 154 10.85 14.88 -9.05
CA PHE A 154 12.11 14.53 -8.37
C PHE A 154 13.14 13.91 -9.32
N LEU A 155 12.69 13.07 -10.25
CA LEU A 155 13.57 12.55 -11.30
C LEU A 155 14.17 13.69 -12.13
N ARG A 156 13.34 14.65 -12.55
CA ARG A 156 13.79 15.81 -13.33
C ARG A 156 14.78 16.69 -12.57
N GLU A 157 14.56 16.86 -11.25
CA GLU A 157 15.51 17.58 -10.39
C GLU A 157 16.85 16.82 -10.24
N ALA A 158 16.79 15.49 -10.06
CA ALA A 158 17.98 14.64 -9.92
C ALA A 158 18.77 14.48 -11.22
N LEU A 159 18.09 14.45 -12.38
CA LEU A 159 18.65 14.29 -13.72
C LEU A 159 18.14 15.40 -14.66
N PRO A 160 18.64 16.63 -14.57
CA PRO A 160 18.13 17.75 -15.39
C PRO A 160 18.31 17.58 -16.89
N ALA A 161 19.25 16.73 -17.33
CA ALA A 161 19.50 16.45 -18.74
C ALA A 161 18.61 15.34 -19.31
N ALA A 162 17.94 14.54 -18.46
CA ALA A 162 17.10 13.43 -18.91
C ALA A 162 15.90 13.94 -19.71
N LYS A 163 15.61 13.28 -20.82
CA LYS A 163 14.47 13.57 -21.68
C LYS A 163 13.58 12.34 -21.88
N ARG A 164 14.18 11.16 -22.00
CA ARG A 164 13.46 9.90 -22.28
C ARG A 164 13.41 9.06 -21.00
N VAL A 165 12.20 8.71 -20.60
CA VAL A 165 11.95 7.93 -19.39
C VAL A 165 11.10 6.70 -19.76
N ALA A 166 11.56 5.52 -19.39
CA ALA A 166 10.74 4.31 -19.49
C ALA A 166 9.81 4.22 -18.28
N VAL A 167 8.57 3.80 -18.51
CA VAL A 167 7.64 3.40 -17.46
C VAL A 167 7.55 1.89 -17.46
N VAL A 168 7.97 1.25 -16.38
CA VAL A 168 7.83 -0.20 -16.15
C VAL A 168 6.66 -0.42 -15.20
N ALA A 169 5.66 -1.17 -15.64
CA ALA A 169 4.47 -1.41 -14.84
C ALA A 169 3.80 -2.75 -15.16
N ASN A 170 3.21 -3.35 -14.15
CA ASN A 170 2.36 -4.51 -14.30
C ASN A 170 0.96 -4.08 -14.78
N PRO A 171 0.56 -4.41 -16.03
CA PRO A 171 -0.74 -4.02 -16.59
C PRO A 171 -1.93 -4.69 -15.88
N LEU A 172 -1.68 -5.79 -15.14
CA LEU A 172 -2.71 -6.49 -14.36
C LEU A 172 -3.02 -5.77 -13.04
N HIS A 173 -2.18 -4.79 -12.63
CA HIS A 173 -2.45 -3.97 -11.46
C HIS A 173 -3.65 -3.04 -11.72
N PRO A 174 -4.68 -3.02 -10.85
CA PRO A 174 -5.93 -2.29 -11.11
C PRO A 174 -5.75 -0.78 -11.36
N GLY A 175 -4.72 -0.15 -10.75
CA GLY A 175 -4.42 1.28 -10.88
C GLY A 175 -3.48 1.65 -12.03
N ALA A 176 -2.91 0.67 -12.77
CA ALA A 176 -1.83 0.92 -13.73
C ALA A 176 -2.20 1.96 -14.80
N GLN A 177 -3.40 1.88 -15.37
CA GLN A 177 -3.84 2.81 -16.43
C GLN A 177 -4.02 4.23 -15.92
N ARG A 178 -4.58 4.42 -14.73
CA ARG A 178 -4.72 5.74 -14.10
C ARG A 178 -3.35 6.33 -13.77
N GLU A 179 -2.46 5.54 -13.17
CA GLU A 179 -1.10 5.97 -12.85
C GLU A 179 -0.32 6.36 -14.12
N LEU A 180 -0.47 5.58 -15.22
CA LEU A 180 0.14 5.89 -16.52
C LEU A 180 -0.39 7.19 -17.11
N LYS A 181 -1.72 7.42 -17.04
CA LYS A 181 -2.31 8.70 -17.51
C LYS A 181 -1.74 9.86 -16.71
N THR A 182 -1.73 9.79 -15.38
CA THR A 182 -1.19 10.86 -14.51
C THR A 182 0.32 11.08 -14.76
N ALA A 183 1.08 10.01 -14.98
CA ALA A 183 2.50 10.13 -15.33
C ALA A 183 2.71 10.83 -16.68
N ARG A 184 1.91 10.52 -17.72
CA ARG A 184 1.98 11.17 -19.03
C ARG A 184 1.64 12.64 -18.97
N ASP A 185 0.58 13.00 -18.23
CA ASP A 185 0.16 14.39 -18.05
C ASP A 185 1.27 15.21 -17.37
N ALA A 186 1.89 14.65 -16.33
CA ALA A 186 3.02 15.28 -15.64
C ALA A 186 4.28 15.36 -16.52
N ALA A 187 4.59 14.30 -17.26
CA ALA A 187 5.74 14.26 -18.16
C ALA A 187 5.66 15.34 -19.25
N ALA A 188 4.48 15.55 -19.84
CA ALA A 188 4.25 16.60 -20.81
C ALA A 188 4.59 17.99 -20.23
N THR A 189 4.18 18.26 -18.99
CA THR A 189 4.50 19.51 -18.27
C THR A 189 6.00 19.65 -17.97
N LEU A 190 6.69 18.54 -17.70
CA LEU A 190 8.11 18.50 -17.34
C LEU A 190 9.04 18.42 -18.58
N GLY A 191 8.50 18.33 -19.79
CA GLY A 191 9.27 18.15 -21.02
C GLY A 191 9.98 16.80 -21.09
N LEU A 192 9.34 15.74 -20.58
CA LEU A 192 9.82 14.35 -20.58
C LEU A 192 9.01 13.53 -21.61
N ASP A 193 9.71 12.67 -22.33
CA ASP A 193 9.11 11.68 -23.23
C ASP A 193 9.00 10.34 -22.51
N LEU A 194 7.77 9.81 -22.36
CA LEU A 194 7.50 8.56 -21.67
C LEU A 194 7.22 7.43 -22.64
N SER A 195 8.02 6.36 -22.56
CA SER A 195 7.78 5.09 -23.23
C SER A 195 7.30 4.05 -22.23
N TYR A 196 6.16 3.39 -22.52
CA TYR A 196 5.55 2.40 -21.63
C TYR A 196 5.99 0.99 -21.97
N PHE A 197 6.46 0.26 -20.99
CA PHE A 197 6.91 -1.13 -21.05
C PHE A 197 6.08 -1.99 -20.08
N PRO A 198 5.05 -2.70 -20.57
CA PRO A 198 4.23 -3.57 -19.72
C PRO A 198 5.03 -4.80 -19.29
N THR A 199 4.94 -5.15 -18.01
CA THR A 199 5.69 -6.25 -17.40
C THR A 199 4.79 -7.12 -16.52
N PRO A 200 3.85 -7.90 -17.10
CA PRO A 200 2.95 -8.76 -16.34
C PRO A 200 3.64 -9.97 -15.72
N THR A 201 4.79 -10.41 -16.27
CA THR A 201 5.55 -11.57 -15.81
C THR A 201 7.06 -11.29 -15.76
N ALA A 202 7.81 -12.19 -15.11
CA ALA A 202 9.26 -12.08 -15.00
C ALA A 202 9.97 -12.18 -16.37
N ALA A 203 9.46 -12.98 -17.29
CA ALA A 203 10.01 -13.10 -18.65
C ALA A 203 9.81 -11.81 -19.46
N GLU A 204 8.64 -11.19 -19.33
CA GLU A 204 8.34 -9.91 -19.98
C GLU A 204 9.11 -8.75 -19.35
N LEU A 205 9.43 -8.82 -18.05
CA LEU A 205 10.34 -7.87 -17.43
C LEU A 205 11.73 -7.94 -18.05
N ASP A 206 12.28 -9.15 -18.33
CA ASP A 206 13.58 -9.29 -19.01
C ASP A 206 13.56 -8.69 -20.42
N ALA A 207 12.54 -9.01 -21.19
CA ALA A 207 12.37 -8.47 -22.53
C ALA A 207 12.25 -6.94 -22.48
N ALA A 208 11.45 -6.39 -21.57
CA ALA A 208 11.29 -4.96 -21.38
C ALA A 208 12.62 -4.28 -21.01
N LEU A 209 13.40 -4.85 -20.09
CA LEU A 209 14.69 -4.28 -19.70
C LEU A 209 15.68 -4.26 -20.88
N ALA A 210 15.69 -5.31 -21.73
CA ALA A 210 16.51 -5.33 -22.93
C ALA A 210 16.08 -4.26 -23.96
N ASP A 211 14.78 -4.04 -24.12
CA ASP A 211 14.24 -3.04 -25.05
C ASP A 211 14.44 -1.60 -24.52
N ILE A 212 14.39 -1.39 -23.20
CA ILE A 212 14.72 -0.12 -22.54
C ILE A 212 16.15 0.32 -22.88
N VAL A 213 17.10 -0.62 -22.87
CA VAL A 213 18.50 -0.32 -23.28
C VAL A 213 18.57 0.12 -24.74
N LYS A 214 17.88 -0.59 -25.66
CA LYS A 214 17.82 -0.24 -27.09
C LYS A 214 17.19 1.13 -27.32
N ALA A 215 16.18 1.49 -26.51
CA ALA A 215 15.48 2.77 -26.58
C ALA A 215 16.32 3.94 -26.06
N ARG A 216 17.50 3.69 -25.48
CA ARG A 216 18.43 4.71 -24.96
C ARG A 216 17.76 5.70 -23.99
N VAL A 217 16.91 5.20 -23.10
CA VAL A 217 16.31 6.02 -22.05
C VAL A 217 17.35 6.41 -20.98
N GLU A 218 17.13 7.51 -20.32
CA GLU A 218 18.02 8.02 -19.27
C GLU A 218 17.57 7.59 -17.87
N ALA A 219 16.27 7.23 -17.72
CA ALA A 219 15.73 6.77 -16.45
C ALA A 219 14.55 5.83 -16.63
N VAL A 220 14.24 5.08 -15.57
CA VAL A 220 13.07 4.21 -15.45
C VAL A 220 12.22 4.67 -14.28
N LEU A 221 10.95 4.93 -14.53
CA LEU A 221 9.91 5.08 -13.52
C LEU A 221 9.23 3.73 -13.32
N VAL A 222 9.34 3.16 -12.15
CA VAL A 222 8.68 1.89 -11.79
C VAL A 222 7.37 2.21 -11.08
N PHE A 223 6.26 1.70 -11.62
CA PHE A 223 4.99 1.71 -10.88
C PHE A 223 5.03 0.62 -9.81
N SER A 224 4.76 1.05 -8.59
CA SER A 224 5.02 0.22 -7.44
C SER A 224 3.85 -0.71 -7.14
N ASP A 225 4.07 -2.00 -7.36
CA ASP A 225 3.20 -3.09 -6.94
C ASP A 225 4.03 -4.23 -6.32
N GLY A 226 3.36 -5.28 -5.84
CA GLY A 226 4.03 -6.43 -5.24
C GLY A 226 4.97 -7.15 -6.21
N PHE A 227 4.59 -7.28 -7.48
CA PHE A 227 5.45 -7.91 -8.50
C PHE A 227 6.73 -7.08 -8.75
N ALA A 228 6.59 -5.76 -8.93
CA ALA A 228 7.73 -4.87 -9.12
C ALA A 228 8.66 -4.90 -7.89
N LEU A 229 8.11 -4.91 -6.67
CA LEU A 229 8.89 -4.99 -5.44
C LEU A 229 9.63 -6.33 -5.31
N ALA A 230 9.01 -7.45 -5.68
CA ALA A 230 9.67 -8.75 -5.71
C ALA A 230 10.85 -8.81 -6.68
N ASN A 231 10.85 -7.93 -7.71
CA ASN A 231 11.93 -7.80 -8.69
C ASN A 231 12.84 -6.57 -8.46
N ALA A 232 12.78 -5.92 -7.29
CA ALA A 232 13.53 -4.69 -7.03
C ALA A 232 15.04 -4.87 -7.12
N ASP A 233 15.60 -6.00 -6.66
CA ASP A 233 17.03 -6.30 -6.77
C ASP A 233 17.48 -6.42 -8.24
N ARG A 234 16.61 -6.98 -9.07
CA ARG A 234 16.84 -7.12 -10.51
C ARG A 234 16.82 -5.76 -11.22
N LEU A 235 15.89 -4.89 -10.85
CA LEU A 235 15.81 -3.50 -11.33
C LEU A 235 17.03 -2.70 -10.87
N ALA A 236 17.51 -2.91 -9.65
CA ALA A 236 18.70 -2.29 -9.13
C ALA A 236 19.97 -2.76 -9.86
N ALA A 237 20.12 -4.07 -10.10
CA ALA A 237 21.22 -4.62 -10.89
C ALA A 237 21.23 -4.05 -12.31
N PHE A 238 20.08 -3.99 -12.98
CA PHE A 238 19.90 -3.37 -14.30
C PHE A 238 20.32 -1.89 -14.28
N SER A 239 19.88 -1.13 -13.27
CA SER A 239 20.24 0.28 -13.09
C SER A 239 21.75 0.49 -13.09
N LEU A 240 22.48 -0.29 -12.29
CA LEU A 240 23.93 -0.20 -12.16
C LEU A 240 24.66 -0.65 -13.43
N GLN A 241 24.22 -1.78 -14.03
CA GLN A 241 24.84 -2.34 -15.21
C GLN A 241 24.77 -1.40 -16.42
N HIS A 242 23.62 -0.73 -16.61
CA HIS A 242 23.36 0.09 -17.80
C HIS A 242 23.47 1.59 -17.52
N ARG A 243 23.76 2.00 -16.28
CA ARG A 243 23.80 3.39 -15.82
C ARG A 243 22.50 4.14 -16.11
N ILE A 244 21.36 3.47 -15.93
CA ILE A 244 20.02 4.02 -16.09
C ILE A 244 19.40 4.18 -14.70
N ALA A 245 19.04 5.39 -14.33
CA ALA A 245 18.49 5.68 -13.01
C ALA A 245 17.09 5.01 -12.85
N VAL A 246 16.84 4.36 -11.71
CA VAL A 246 15.55 3.81 -11.36
C VAL A 246 14.90 4.65 -10.27
N VAL A 247 13.65 5.06 -10.51
CA VAL A 247 12.80 5.81 -9.58
C VAL A 247 11.54 5.01 -9.30
N ALA A 248 11.14 4.90 -8.04
CA ALA A 248 9.99 4.10 -7.63
C ALA A 248 9.15 4.76 -6.54
N GLY A 249 8.08 4.10 -6.12
CA GLY A 249 7.12 4.67 -5.19
C GLY A 249 7.35 4.35 -3.72
N TRP A 250 8.18 3.35 -3.38
CA TRP A 250 8.27 2.84 -2.02
C TRP A 250 9.69 2.75 -1.53
N THR A 251 9.93 3.10 -0.28
CA THR A 251 11.24 3.05 0.38
C THR A 251 12.02 1.75 0.15
N PRO A 252 11.42 0.55 0.19
CA PRO A 252 12.15 -0.68 -0.09
C PRO A 252 12.83 -0.74 -1.46
N PHE A 253 12.34 -0.02 -2.47
CA PHE A 253 13.06 0.08 -3.75
C PHE A 253 14.38 0.84 -3.62
N ALA A 254 14.39 1.98 -2.90
CA ALA A 254 15.62 2.73 -2.67
C ALA A 254 16.61 1.93 -1.81
N GLN A 255 16.15 1.24 -0.79
CA GLN A 255 16.96 0.35 0.06
C GLN A 255 17.63 -0.78 -0.74
N ARG A 256 16.97 -1.28 -1.79
CA ARG A 256 17.49 -2.31 -2.71
C ARG A 256 18.27 -1.75 -3.89
N GLY A 257 18.42 -0.42 -4.02
CA GLY A 257 19.32 0.19 -5.01
C GLY A 257 18.66 1.06 -6.08
N ALA A 258 17.36 1.37 -5.99
CA ALA A 258 16.81 2.46 -6.80
C ALA A 258 17.42 3.80 -6.39
N LEU A 259 17.59 4.74 -7.34
CA LEU A 259 18.19 6.04 -7.10
C LEU A 259 17.41 6.85 -6.07
N LEU A 260 16.08 6.84 -6.21
CA LEU A 260 15.19 7.47 -5.25
C LEU A 260 13.83 6.74 -5.19
N ALA A 261 13.18 6.88 -4.05
CA ALA A 261 11.80 6.47 -3.87
C ALA A 261 10.98 7.63 -3.27
N TYR A 262 9.74 7.79 -3.73
CA TYR A 262 8.82 8.76 -3.14
C TYR A 262 7.43 8.16 -3.02
N GLY A 263 6.95 7.99 -1.79
CA GLY A 263 5.65 7.38 -1.52
C GLY A 263 5.35 7.18 -0.05
N PRO A 264 4.29 6.44 0.27
CA PRO A 264 3.86 6.20 1.65
C PRO A 264 4.92 5.47 2.47
N GLN A 265 5.03 5.85 3.73
CA GLN A 265 5.83 5.10 4.68
C GLN A 265 5.13 3.79 5.03
N PHE A 266 5.68 2.67 4.59
CA PHE A 266 5.07 1.35 4.72
C PHE A 266 4.81 0.94 6.18
N ALA A 267 5.74 1.20 7.08
CA ALA A 267 5.57 0.84 8.47
C ALA A 267 4.30 1.45 9.08
N ASP A 268 4.01 2.72 8.79
CA ASP A 268 2.82 3.40 9.29
C ASP A 268 1.53 2.84 8.63
N VAL A 269 1.57 2.56 7.33
CA VAL A 269 0.44 1.94 6.63
C VAL A 269 0.08 0.60 7.26
N TYR A 270 1.04 -0.28 7.46
CA TYR A 270 0.75 -1.63 7.98
C TYR A 270 0.44 -1.64 9.48
N ARG A 271 1.00 -0.74 10.29
CA ARG A 271 0.52 -0.49 11.65
C ARG A 271 -0.94 -0.04 11.65
N ARG A 272 -1.31 0.82 10.69
CA ARG A 272 -2.69 1.30 10.58
C ARG A 272 -3.68 0.18 10.25
N LEU A 273 -3.30 -0.81 9.42
CA LEU A 273 -4.13 -1.98 9.17
C LEU A 273 -4.46 -2.75 10.46
N ALA A 274 -3.54 -2.80 11.42
CA ALA A 274 -3.80 -3.42 12.72
C ALA A 274 -4.96 -2.75 13.47
N THR A 275 -5.10 -1.42 13.39
CA THR A 275 -6.23 -0.72 14.01
C THR A 275 -7.57 -1.07 13.40
N TYR A 276 -7.61 -1.36 12.10
CA TYR A 276 -8.83 -1.86 11.45
C TYR A 276 -9.18 -3.27 11.92
N VAL A 277 -8.18 -4.15 12.02
CA VAL A 277 -8.36 -5.51 12.54
C VAL A 277 -8.90 -5.47 13.96
N ASP A 278 -8.33 -4.65 14.86
CA ASP A 278 -8.82 -4.49 16.24
C ASP A 278 -10.28 -4.01 16.27
N ARG A 279 -10.61 -2.96 15.50
CA ARG A 279 -11.98 -2.42 15.46
C ARG A 279 -12.98 -3.47 14.97
N ILE A 280 -12.62 -4.22 13.93
CA ILE A 280 -13.48 -5.28 13.37
C ILE A 280 -13.63 -6.43 14.38
N HIS A 281 -12.53 -6.86 15.01
CA HIS A 281 -12.56 -7.91 16.03
C HIS A 281 -13.42 -7.52 17.24
N ARG A 282 -13.48 -6.22 17.57
CA ARG A 282 -14.40 -5.64 18.57
C ARG A 282 -15.83 -5.45 18.08
N GLY A 283 -16.16 -5.84 16.85
CA GLY A 283 -17.52 -5.86 16.31
C GLY A 283 -17.87 -4.70 15.38
N ALA A 284 -16.92 -3.84 14.99
CA ALA A 284 -17.18 -2.85 13.94
C ALA A 284 -17.39 -3.53 12.59
N ARG A 285 -18.29 -3.01 11.77
CA ARG A 285 -18.54 -3.50 10.42
C ARG A 285 -17.51 -2.89 9.46
N PRO A 286 -16.81 -3.67 8.64
CA PRO A 286 -15.81 -3.14 7.69
C PRO A 286 -16.36 -2.03 6.80
N GLY A 287 -17.54 -2.23 6.22
CA GLY A 287 -18.17 -1.27 5.32
C GLY A 287 -18.53 0.09 5.93
N ASP A 288 -18.53 0.20 7.27
CA ASP A 288 -18.77 1.46 8.00
C ASP A 288 -17.45 2.15 8.43
N LEU A 289 -16.31 1.49 8.19
CA LEU A 289 -14.98 2.02 8.51
C LEU A 289 -14.41 2.73 7.28
N PRO A 290 -14.15 4.05 7.33
CA PRO A 290 -13.60 4.78 6.19
C PRO A 290 -12.27 4.19 5.71
N ILE A 291 -12.09 4.14 4.38
CA ILE A 291 -10.78 3.87 3.77
C ILE A 291 -9.91 5.10 3.98
N GLU A 292 -8.74 4.87 4.55
CA GLU A 292 -7.80 5.95 4.82
C GLU A 292 -6.74 6.09 3.74
N GLN A 293 -6.18 7.28 3.72
CA GLN A 293 -5.05 7.68 2.89
C GLN A 293 -3.80 7.74 3.78
N PRO A 294 -2.60 7.51 3.24
CA PRO A 294 -1.38 7.62 4.02
C PRO A 294 -1.20 9.06 4.51
N ILE A 295 -0.88 9.21 5.78
CA ILE A 295 -0.61 10.52 6.38
C ILE A 295 0.83 10.93 6.13
N LYS A 296 1.75 9.95 6.13
CA LYS A 296 3.18 10.18 5.99
C LYS A 296 3.69 9.69 4.63
N ILE A 297 4.18 10.63 3.87
CA ILE A 297 4.84 10.40 2.58
C ILE A 297 6.32 10.72 2.79
N GLU A 298 7.20 9.90 2.26
CA GLU A 298 8.64 10.06 2.42
C GLU A 298 9.37 10.09 1.07
N LEU A 299 10.42 10.91 1.01
CA LEU A 299 11.42 10.94 -0.05
C LEU A 299 12.68 10.28 0.46
N VAL A 300 13.09 9.18 -0.16
CA VAL A 300 14.31 8.45 0.14
C VAL A 300 15.28 8.57 -1.03
N LEU A 301 16.50 8.97 -0.77
CA LEU A 301 17.57 9.09 -1.76
C LEU A 301 18.66 8.06 -1.49
N ASN A 302 19.15 7.38 -2.53
CA ASN A 302 20.26 6.42 -2.41
C ASN A 302 21.53 7.01 -3.02
N LEU A 303 22.43 7.52 -2.15
CA LEU A 303 23.69 8.10 -2.59
C LEU A 303 24.72 7.05 -3.02
N LYS A 304 24.59 5.79 -2.58
CA LYS A 304 25.43 4.70 -3.13
C LYS A 304 25.16 4.53 -4.61
N THR A 305 23.87 4.43 -4.95
CA THR A 305 23.43 4.33 -6.33
C THR A 305 23.76 5.59 -7.13
N ALA A 306 23.53 6.78 -6.56
CA ALA A 306 23.91 8.03 -7.22
C ALA A 306 25.41 8.05 -7.61
N ARG A 307 26.29 7.73 -6.67
CA ARG A 307 27.74 7.65 -6.93
C ARG A 307 28.09 6.61 -8.00
N ALA A 308 27.48 5.43 -7.95
CA ALA A 308 27.71 4.37 -8.92
C ALA A 308 27.25 4.74 -10.34
N LEU A 309 26.21 5.57 -10.45
CA LEU A 309 25.73 6.11 -11.71
C LEU A 309 26.52 7.35 -12.19
N GLY A 310 27.44 7.87 -11.38
CA GLY A 310 28.18 9.10 -11.66
C GLY A 310 27.35 10.38 -11.50
N LEU A 311 26.31 10.33 -10.66
CA LEU A 311 25.38 11.43 -10.42
C LEU A 311 25.73 12.18 -9.13
N THR A 312 25.63 13.50 -9.17
CA THR A 312 25.70 14.36 -7.98
C THR A 312 24.29 14.81 -7.63
N MET A 313 23.81 14.42 -6.44
CA MET A 313 22.47 14.82 -6.01
C MET A 313 22.44 16.31 -5.68
N PRO A 314 21.45 17.07 -6.22
CA PRO A 314 21.28 18.48 -5.88
C PRO A 314 21.03 18.67 -4.39
N GLN A 315 21.67 19.70 -3.81
CA GLN A 315 21.52 20.03 -2.40
C GLN A 315 20.04 20.24 -2.00
N ALA A 316 19.25 20.83 -2.89
CA ALA A 316 17.82 21.04 -2.66
C ALA A 316 17.04 19.73 -2.49
N LEU A 317 17.43 18.64 -3.17
CA LEU A 317 16.84 17.30 -2.96
C LEU A 317 17.30 16.69 -1.63
N LEU A 318 18.58 16.81 -1.32
CA LEU A 318 19.13 16.28 -0.06
C LEU A 318 18.48 16.90 1.18
N LEU A 319 18.20 18.20 1.14
CA LEU A 319 17.51 18.90 2.24
C LEU A 319 16.04 18.53 2.40
N ARG A 320 15.43 17.97 1.36
CA ARG A 320 14.01 17.54 1.35
C ARG A 320 13.84 16.05 1.61
N ALA A 321 14.92 15.30 1.60
CA ALA A 321 14.89 13.86 1.82
C ALA A 321 14.59 13.56 3.29
N ASP A 322 13.65 12.64 3.52
CA ASP A 322 13.35 12.09 4.85
C ASP A 322 14.42 11.06 5.26
N GLU A 323 14.98 10.35 4.26
CA GLU A 323 16.07 9.38 4.46
C GLU A 323 17.10 9.49 3.33
N VAL A 324 18.38 9.40 3.70
CA VAL A 324 19.50 9.37 2.76
C VAL A 324 20.37 8.14 3.03
N ILE A 325 20.34 7.18 2.10
CA ILE A 325 21.14 5.94 2.15
C ILE A 325 22.55 6.26 1.67
N GLN A 326 23.55 6.08 2.55
CA GLN A 326 24.95 6.40 2.31
C GLN A 326 25.81 5.17 2.00
#